data_5a7770fc717a7713d4065dac2740d82d
#
_entry.id   5a7770fc717a7713d4065dac2740d82d
#
_cell.length_a   1.000
_cell.length_b   1.000
_cell.length_c   1.000
_cell.angle_alpha   90.00
_cell.angle_beta   90.00
_cell.angle_gamma   90.00
#
_symmetry.space_group_name_H-M   'P 1'
#
loop_
_entity.id
_entity.type
_entity.pdbx_description
1 polymer ?
#
loop_
_entity_poly.entity_id
_entity_poly.type
_entity_poly.pdbx_seq_one_letter_code
_entity_poly.pdbx_strand_id
1 'polypeptide(L)'
;MITGELKNKIDSMWDAFAAGGLVNPLEVIEQVTYLMFIHDLDDADNKRAKESAMLGLPFQSIFAEEVKIGDRVIEGTQLKWAVFRDYPADRMYSIVQEWVFPFIKTLHSDKNSAYSKYMDDAIFKLPTPLLLSKVVDQLDGIYQIMNELQSADVRGDVYEYLLNKIAHAGRNGQFRTPRHIIRMMVELMNPSADEVICDPACGTSGFLVAAGEYLKETKKNEIFFDRQKKDHFMNHMFHGFDMDRTMLRIGAMNMMTHGIENPYIEYRDSLSDQNPDHDKYSLILANPPFKGSLDAESVAGDLLKVCKTKKTELLFLTLFVRMLKIGGRCACIVPDGVLFGSSTAHKAIRKEIVENQRLEAVISMPSGVFKPYAGVSTAILIFTKTEHGGTDRVWFYDMRADGFSLDDKRTPVNENDIPDIIERFRNREKETERKRTEKSFMVPKQEIVDNSYDLSINKYKEIEYVPVEYPSTLEIMTNLRELELQIGEEMEELERLLGL
;
A
#
# COMPACT_ATOMS: atom_id res chain seq x y z
N MET A 1 -9.95 -5.73 7.37
CA MET A 1 -9.19 -5.36 8.61
C MET A 1 -9.29 -6.50 9.60
N ILE A 2 -8.18 -6.87 10.22
CA ILE A 2 -8.10 -7.98 11.18
C ILE A 2 -8.78 -7.60 12.48
N THR A 3 -9.69 -8.47 12.97
CA THR A 3 -10.44 -8.31 14.22
C THR A 3 -10.50 -9.65 14.98
N GLY A 4 -11.00 -9.63 16.21
CA GLY A 4 -11.26 -10.83 16.98
C GLY A 4 -10.01 -11.64 17.34
N GLU A 5 -10.14 -12.96 17.24
CA GLU A 5 -9.10 -13.91 17.66
C GLU A 5 -7.80 -13.77 16.89
N LEU A 6 -7.86 -13.56 15.57
CA LEU A 6 -6.69 -13.38 14.72
C LEU A 6 -5.87 -12.17 15.17
N LYS A 7 -6.54 -11.03 15.45
CA LYS A 7 -5.89 -9.84 15.99
C LYS A 7 -5.17 -10.12 17.31
N ASN A 8 -5.86 -10.79 18.23
CA ASN A 8 -5.30 -11.10 19.55
C ASN A 8 -4.06 -12.01 19.45
N LYS A 9 -4.07 -12.98 18.54
CA LYS A 9 -2.90 -13.85 18.31
C LYS A 9 -1.72 -13.08 17.76
N ILE A 10 -1.94 -12.18 16.78
CA ILE A 10 -0.86 -11.34 16.23
C ILE A 10 -0.32 -10.39 17.31
N ASP A 11 -1.19 -9.78 18.10
CA ASP A 11 -0.77 -8.91 19.20
C ASP A 11 0.04 -9.69 20.24
N SER A 12 -0.39 -10.91 20.61
CA SER A 12 0.36 -11.79 21.53
C SER A 12 1.73 -12.19 20.98
N MET A 13 1.83 -12.44 19.67
CA MET A 13 3.12 -12.70 19.02
C MET A 13 4.04 -11.48 19.09
N TRP A 14 3.49 -10.30 18.84
CA TRP A 14 4.24 -9.04 18.96
C TRP A 14 4.77 -8.82 20.38
N ASP A 15 3.95 -9.04 21.38
CA ASP A 15 4.33 -8.91 22.79
C ASP A 15 5.39 -9.95 23.20
N ALA A 16 5.37 -11.14 22.57
CA ALA A 16 6.41 -12.15 22.80
C ALA A 16 7.80 -11.68 22.34
N PHE A 17 7.89 -10.98 21.20
CA PHE A 17 9.15 -10.39 20.76
C PHE A 17 9.66 -9.33 21.74
N ALA A 18 8.79 -8.43 22.19
CA ALA A 18 9.15 -7.39 23.16
C ALA A 18 9.64 -8.01 24.48
N ALA A 19 8.92 -8.99 25.01
CA ALA A 19 9.30 -9.73 26.21
C ALA A 19 10.61 -10.53 26.03
N GLY A 20 10.88 -10.99 24.83
CA GLY A 20 12.11 -11.70 24.46
C GLY A 20 13.31 -10.79 24.18
N GLY A 21 13.17 -9.46 24.34
CA GLY A 21 14.26 -8.50 24.17
C GLY A 21 14.42 -7.93 22.75
N LEU A 22 13.58 -8.29 21.79
CA LEU A 22 13.56 -7.70 20.46
C LEU A 22 12.47 -6.62 20.39
N VAL A 23 12.86 -5.38 20.70
CA VAL A 23 11.90 -4.25 20.86
C VAL A 23 11.84 -3.30 19.66
N ASN A 24 12.79 -3.39 18.73
CA ASN A 24 12.77 -2.56 17.52
C ASN A 24 11.70 -3.08 16.54
N PRO A 25 10.65 -2.31 16.26
CA PRO A 25 9.56 -2.77 15.40
C PRO A 25 9.98 -3.22 14.00
N LEU A 26 10.96 -2.55 13.39
CA LEU A 26 11.49 -2.93 12.08
C LEU A 26 12.18 -4.30 12.14
N GLU A 27 12.96 -4.55 13.18
CA GLU A 27 13.63 -5.84 13.37
C GLU A 27 12.61 -6.95 13.64
N VAL A 28 11.59 -6.69 14.47
CA VAL A 28 10.50 -7.65 14.72
C VAL A 28 9.83 -8.05 13.41
N ILE A 29 9.41 -7.08 12.59
CA ILE A 29 8.74 -7.37 11.32
C ILE A 29 9.67 -8.09 10.36
N GLU A 30 10.92 -7.71 10.29
CA GLU A 30 11.90 -8.39 9.48
C GLU A 30 12.01 -9.88 9.85
N GLN A 31 12.11 -10.21 11.15
CA GLN A 31 12.17 -11.59 11.62
C GLN A 31 10.86 -12.35 11.38
N VAL A 32 9.71 -11.73 11.65
CA VAL A 32 8.40 -12.32 11.35
C VAL A 32 8.26 -12.59 9.86
N THR A 33 8.69 -11.65 9.01
CA THR A 33 8.65 -11.82 7.55
C THR A 33 9.50 -13.00 7.10
N TYR A 34 10.69 -13.21 7.66
CA TYR A 34 11.50 -14.39 7.36
C TYR A 34 10.78 -15.69 7.73
N LEU A 35 10.18 -15.75 8.90
CA LEU A 35 9.46 -16.94 9.36
C LEU A 35 8.20 -17.20 8.51
N MET A 36 7.44 -16.17 8.18
CA MET A 36 6.29 -16.29 7.27
C MET A 36 6.74 -16.76 5.88
N PHE A 37 7.82 -16.21 5.36
CA PHE A 37 8.37 -16.62 4.06
C PHE A 37 8.78 -18.09 4.05
N ILE A 38 9.45 -18.59 5.11
CA ILE A 38 9.82 -20.00 5.26
C ILE A 38 8.58 -20.89 5.28
N HIS A 39 7.53 -20.51 6.04
CA HIS A 39 6.27 -21.24 6.07
C HIS A 39 5.62 -21.31 4.68
N ASP A 40 5.52 -20.17 3.99
CA ASP A 40 4.89 -20.06 2.68
C ASP A 40 5.64 -20.83 1.60
N LEU A 41 6.98 -20.91 1.71
CA LEU A 41 7.79 -21.76 0.82
C LEU A 41 7.46 -23.24 0.96
N ASP A 42 7.33 -23.74 2.20
CA ASP A 42 6.95 -25.14 2.44
C ASP A 42 5.54 -25.43 1.94
N ASP A 43 4.57 -24.55 2.22
CA ASP A 43 3.20 -24.66 1.71
C ASP A 43 3.15 -24.68 0.19
N ALA A 44 3.88 -23.78 -0.48
CA ALA A 44 3.94 -23.71 -1.94
C ALA A 44 4.57 -24.97 -2.55
N ASP A 45 5.66 -25.48 -1.96
CA ASP A 45 6.33 -26.72 -2.39
C ASP A 45 5.38 -27.93 -2.27
N ASN A 46 4.71 -28.07 -1.13
CA ASN A 46 3.75 -29.14 -0.88
C ASN A 46 2.53 -29.07 -1.82
N LYS A 47 2.04 -27.86 -2.15
CA LYS A 47 0.95 -27.66 -3.10
C LYS A 47 1.36 -28.05 -4.52
N ARG A 48 2.54 -27.62 -4.98
CA ARG A 48 3.10 -28.00 -6.29
C ARG A 48 3.31 -29.51 -6.40
N ALA A 49 3.77 -30.17 -5.32
CA ALA A 49 3.92 -31.61 -5.27
C ALA A 49 2.58 -32.32 -5.48
N LYS A 50 1.52 -31.90 -4.79
CA LYS A 50 0.17 -32.46 -4.94
C LYS A 50 -0.40 -32.24 -6.36
N GLU A 51 -0.27 -31.04 -6.90
CA GLU A 51 -0.72 -30.70 -8.24
C GLU A 51 0.00 -31.54 -9.32
N SER A 52 1.32 -31.69 -9.21
CA SER A 52 2.11 -32.51 -10.12
C SER A 52 1.76 -33.98 -10.04
N ALA A 53 1.52 -34.50 -8.83
CA ALA A 53 1.08 -35.88 -8.63
C ALA A 53 -0.31 -36.13 -9.28
N MET A 54 -1.25 -35.19 -9.14
CA MET A 54 -2.59 -35.26 -9.76
C MET A 54 -2.53 -35.26 -11.30
N LEU A 55 -1.56 -34.52 -11.85
CA LEU A 55 -1.38 -34.37 -13.29
C LEU A 55 -0.43 -35.43 -13.89
N GLY A 56 0.17 -36.31 -13.07
CA GLY A 56 1.20 -37.27 -13.51
C GLY A 56 2.48 -36.63 -14.04
N LEU A 57 2.79 -35.41 -13.59
CA LEU A 57 3.97 -34.65 -14.00
C LEU A 57 5.14 -34.87 -13.02
N PRO A 58 6.38 -34.83 -13.49
CA PRO A 58 7.54 -34.87 -12.61
C PRO A 58 7.57 -33.62 -11.73
N PHE A 59 7.88 -33.81 -10.45
CA PHE A 59 8.02 -32.73 -9.47
C PHE A 59 9.44 -32.72 -8.89
N GLN A 60 10.01 -31.54 -8.82
CA GLN A 60 11.28 -31.31 -8.13
C GLN A 60 11.02 -30.34 -6.98
N SER A 61 11.20 -30.83 -5.75
CA SER A 61 11.09 -30.01 -4.55
C SER A 61 12.24 -28.99 -4.48
N ILE A 62 11.94 -27.80 -3.95
CA ILE A 62 12.98 -26.84 -3.58
C ILE A 62 13.81 -27.34 -2.39
N PHE A 63 13.24 -28.21 -1.56
CA PHE A 63 13.92 -28.91 -0.48
C PHE A 63 14.49 -30.24 -1.03
N ALA A 64 15.60 -30.16 -1.76
CA ALA A 64 16.27 -31.32 -2.36
C ALA A 64 16.60 -32.39 -1.30
N GLU A 65 16.86 -33.64 -1.73
CA GLU A 65 17.24 -34.71 -0.80
C GLU A 65 18.46 -34.33 0.05
N GLU A 66 19.45 -33.66 -0.55
CA GLU A 66 20.59 -33.11 0.13
C GLU A 66 20.77 -31.62 -0.16
N VAL A 67 20.76 -30.78 0.88
CA VAL A 67 21.06 -29.36 0.80
C VAL A 67 22.44 -29.09 1.32
N LYS A 68 23.27 -28.41 0.51
CA LYS A 68 24.63 -28.01 0.85
C LYS A 68 24.71 -26.55 1.23
N ILE A 69 25.31 -26.25 2.39
CA ILE A 69 25.56 -24.89 2.86
C ILE A 69 27.04 -24.83 3.29
N GLY A 70 27.87 -24.22 2.44
CA GLY A 70 29.33 -24.34 2.57
C GLY A 70 29.79 -25.78 2.41
N ASP A 71 30.60 -26.26 3.34
CA ASP A 71 31.09 -27.64 3.35
C ASP A 71 30.16 -28.63 4.09
N ARG A 72 29.00 -28.14 4.62
CA ARG A 72 28.07 -28.96 5.39
C ARG A 72 26.92 -29.44 4.51
N VAL A 73 26.37 -30.60 4.83
CA VAL A 73 25.23 -31.21 4.14
C VAL A 73 24.15 -31.57 5.13
N ILE A 74 22.91 -31.32 4.78
CA ILE A 74 21.73 -31.71 5.55
C ILE A 74 20.67 -32.29 4.63
N GLU A 75 19.85 -33.19 5.12
CA GLU A 75 18.64 -33.64 4.44
C GLU A 75 17.63 -32.50 4.30
N GLY A 76 17.21 -32.19 3.07
CA GLY A 76 16.35 -31.04 2.78
C GLY A 76 14.98 -31.10 3.48
N THR A 77 14.46 -32.29 3.77
CA THR A 77 13.21 -32.46 4.51
C THR A 77 13.27 -31.83 5.91
N GLN A 78 14.43 -31.80 6.57
CA GLN A 78 14.62 -31.18 7.87
C GLN A 78 14.49 -29.65 7.84
N LEU A 79 14.58 -29.03 6.65
CA LEU A 79 14.44 -27.59 6.47
C LEU A 79 12.98 -27.15 6.30
N LYS A 80 12.06 -28.10 6.12
CA LYS A 80 10.63 -27.82 5.97
C LYS A 80 10.02 -27.33 7.28
N TRP A 81 9.19 -26.30 7.18
CA TRP A 81 8.44 -25.77 8.33
C TRP A 81 7.68 -26.87 9.05
N ALA A 82 6.94 -27.70 8.31
CA ALA A 82 6.15 -28.81 8.83
C ALA A 82 6.96 -29.84 9.62
N VAL A 83 8.30 -29.88 9.47
CA VAL A 83 9.19 -30.80 10.16
C VAL A 83 9.84 -30.14 11.36
N PHE A 84 10.50 -28.98 11.18
CA PHE A 84 11.26 -28.40 12.28
C PHE A 84 10.40 -27.76 13.37
N ARG A 85 9.17 -27.37 13.07
CA ARG A 85 8.24 -26.81 14.07
C ARG A 85 7.95 -27.77 15.25
N ASP A 86 8.05 -29.07 15.01
CA ASP A 86 7.81 -30.10 16.01
C ASP A 86 9.10 -30.49 16.81
N TYR A 87 10.25 -29.83 16.54
CA TYR A 87 11.46 -30.08 17.28
C TYR A 87 11.47 -29.39 18.65
N PRO A 88 12.20 -29.95 19.64
CA PRO A 88 12.49 -29.21 20.87
C PRO A 88 13.16 -27.88 20.57
N ALA A 89 12.90 -26.85 21.39
CA ALA A 89 13.28 -25.47 21.16
C ALA A 89 14.77 -25.28 20.75
N ASP A 90 15.69 -25.95 21.44
CA ASP A 90 17.14 -25.86 21.16
C ASP A 90 17.47 -26.43 19.78
N ARG A 91 16.89 -27.57 19.41
CA ARG A 91 17.10 -28.17 18.10
C ARG A 91 16.46 -27.33 16.99
N MET A 92 15.22 -26.83 17.20
CA MET A 92 14.55 -25.93 16.28
C MET A 92 15.41 -24.70 16.01
N TYR A 93 15.96 -24.10 17.07
CA TYR A 93 16.81 -22.92 16.96
C TYR A 93 18.07 -23.19 16.14
N SER A 94 18.78 -24.29 16.43
CA SER A 94 19.98 -24.68 15.68
C SER A 94 19.68 -24.93 14.20
N ILE A 95 18.59 -25.65 13.89
CA ILE A 95 18.18 -25.92 12.52
C ILE A 95 17.82 -24.61 11.78
N VAL A 96 17.04 -23.74 12.42
CA VAL A 96 16.62 -22.48 11.77
C VAL A 96 17.81 -21.56 11.56
N GLN A 97 18.63 -21.35 12.59
CA GLN A 97 19.75 -20.42 12.52
C GLN A 97 20.88 -20.89 11.59
N GLU A 98 21.22 -22.18 11.65
CA GLU A 98 22.41 -22.71 10.97
C GLU A 98 22.12 -23.25 9.56
N TRP A 99 20.83 -23.56 9.26
CA TRP A 99 20.45 -24.23 8.02
C TRP A 99 19.31 -23.57 7.28
N VAL A 100 18.14 -23.40 7.90
CA VAL A 100 16.97 -22.85 7.21
C VAL A 100 17.21 -21.40 6.78
N PHE A 101 17.72 -20.56 7.68
CA PHE A 101 17.99 -19.17 7.36
C PHE A 101 19.12 -19.01 6.31
N PRO A 102 20.27 -19.70 6.38
CA PRO A 102 21.22 -19.73 5.27
C PRO A 102 20.65 -20.31 3.98
N PHE A 103 19.79 -21.35 4.05
CA PHE A 103 19.16 -21.94 2.88
C PHE A 103 18.28 -20.92 2.13
N ILE A 104 17.42 -20.18 2.83
CA ILE A 104 16.60 -19.17 2.16
C ILE A 104 17.43 -18.08 1.50
N LYS A 105 18.62 -17.78 2.00
CA LYS A 105 19.57 -16.84 1.36
C LYS A 105 20.08 -17.36 0.01
N THR A 106 20.05 -18.66 -0.24
CA THR A 106 20.57 -19.31 -1.46
C THR A 106 19.50 -19.70 -2.47
N LEU A 107 18.20 -19.46 -2.18
CA LEU A 107 17.08 -19.93 -2.99
C LEU A 107 17.08 -19.44 -4.44
N HIS A 108 17.70 -18.32 -4.73
CA HIS A 108 17.87 -17.82 -6.08
C HIS A 108 19.32 -17.97 -6.50
N SER A 109 19.55 -18.86 -7.49
CA SER A 109 20.87 -19.09 -8.09
C SER A 109 21.39 -17.88 -8.88
N ASP A 110 20.49 -17.00 -9.30
CA ASP A 110 20.86 -15.73 -9.94
C ASP A 110 21.26 -14.71 -8.88
N LYS A 111 22.57 -14.51 -8.71
CA LYS A 111 23.15 -13.51 -7.81
C LYS A 111 22.74 -12.07 -8.15
N ASN A 112 22.17 -11.84 -9.32
CA ASN A 112 21.68 -10.54 -9.75
C ASN A 112 20.20 -10.31 -9.41
N SER A 113 19.48 -11.34 -8.94
CA SER A 113 18.10 -11.14 -8.49
C SER A 113 18.05 -10.16 -7.30
N ALA A 114 17.01 -9.35 -7.25
CA ALA A 114 16.80 -8.42 -6.13
C ALA A 114 16.79 -9.15 -4.78
N TYR A 115 16.13 -10.31 -4.74
CA TYR A 115 16.08 -11.15 -3.55
C TYR A 115 17.49 -11.54 -3.04
N SER A 116 18.34 -12.09 -3.92
CA SER A 116 19.70 -12.51 -3.53
C SER A 116 20.52 -11.35 -2.97
N LYS A 117 20.44 -10.17 -3.62
CA LYS A 117 21.16 -8.97 -3.17
C LYS A 117 20.74 -8.49 -1.77
N TYR A 118 19.43 -8.57 -1.45
CA TYR A 118 18.92 -8.09 -0.15
C TYR A 118 18.96 -9.14 0.95
N MET A 119 18.97 -10.42 0.58
CA MET A 119 19.14 -11.49 1.57
C MET A 119 20.60 -11.72 1.99
N ASP A 120 21.56 -11.24 1.22
CA ASP A 120 22.98 -11.46 1.48
C ASP A 120 23.42 -10.88 2.84
N ASP A 121 22.97 -9.68 3.18
CA ASP A 121 23.21 -9.00 4.46
C ASP A 121 22.14 -9.24 5.52
N ALA A 122 21.16 -10.10 5.26
CA ALA A 122 20.12 -10.46 6.21
C ALA A 122 20.69 -11.21 7.42
N ILE A 123 20.19 -10.87 8.62
CA ILE A 123 20.65 -11.46 9.88
C ILE A 123 19.46 -12.04 10.64
N PHE A 124 19.60 -13.29 11.08
CA PHE A 124 18.66 -13.91 12.01
C PHE A 124 18.92 -13.36 13.43
N LYS A 125 17.94 -12.63 13.99
CA LYS A 125 18.10 -11.85 15.23
C LYS A 125 17.27 -12.37 16.41
N LEU A 126 16.55 -13.48 16.30
CA LEU A 126 15.86 -14.04 17.45
C LEU A 126 16.89 -14.49 18.50
N PRO A 127 16.84 -13.94 19.73
CA PRO A 127 17.92 -14.11 20.67
C PRO A 127 17.94 -15.45 21.39
N THR A 128 16.82 -16.16 21.48
CA THR A 128 16.71 -17.39 22.27
C THR A 128 15.88 -18.49 21.61
N PRO A 129 16.21 -19.77 21.85
CA PRO A 129 15.42 -20.91 21.39
C PRO A 129 13.95 -20.86 21.85
N LEU A 130 13.72 -20.45 23.10
CA LEU A 130 12.36 -20.37 23.66
C LEU A 130 11.50 -19.31 22.94
N LEU A 131 12.09 -18.16 22.56
CA LEU A 131 11.37 -17.14 21.80
C LEU A 131 11.03 -17.66 20.41
N LEU A 132 11.95 -18.31 19.72
CA LEU A 132 11.70 -18.88 18.40
C LEU A 132 10.56 -19.90 18.46
N SER A 133 10.60 -20.86 19.37
CA SER A 133 9.55 -21.88 19.54
C SER A 133 8.20 -21.23 19.78
N LYS A 134 8.13 -20.25 20.68
CA LYS A 134 6.87 -19.52 20.96
C LYS A 134 6.33 -18.77 19.75
N VAL A 135 7.20 -18.12 18.97
CA VAL A 135 6.79 -17.39 17.76
C VAL A 135 6.32 -18.34 16.66
N VAL A 136 6.99 -19.49 16.48
CA VAL A 136 6.58 -20.53 15.54
C VAL A 136 5.20 -21.07 15.91
N ASP A 137 4.95 -21.42 17.16
CA ASP A 137 3.63 -21.88 17.63
C ASP A 137 2.52 -20.84 17.40
N GLN A 138 2.84 -19.56 17.63
CA GLN A 138 1.88 -18.48 17.42
C GLN A 138 1.61 -18.23 15.92
N LEU A 139 2.62 -18.33 15.07
CA LEU A 139 2.46 -18.25 13.61
C LEU A 139 1.61 -19.41 13.09
N ASP A 140 1.84 -20.64 13.53
CA ASP A 140 0.99 -21.78 13.16
C ASP A 140 -0.48 -21.54 13.53
N GLY A 141 -0.74 -21.00 14.72
CA GLY A 141 -2.10 -20.64 15.13
C GLY A 141 -2.71 -19.50 14.29
N ILE A 142 -1.91 -18.56 13.81
CA ILE A 142 -2.35 -17.51 12.90
C ILE A 142 -2.71 -18.12 11.53
N TYR A 143 -1.85 -18.97 10.97
CA TYR A 143 -2.07 -19.64 9.69
C TYR A 143 -3.29 -20.57 9.73
N GLN A 144 -3.53 -21.26 10.85
CA GLN A 144 -4.72 -22.09 11.02
C GLN A 144 -5.99 -21.25 10.90
N ILE A 145 -6.10 -20.13 11.60
CA ILE A 145 -7.26 -19.22 11.52
C ILE A 145 -7.38 -18.65 10.08
N MET A 146 -6.27 -18.27 9.45
CA MET A 146 -6.28 -17.76 8.07
C MET A 146 -6.87 -18.79 7.09
N ASN A 147 -6.52 -20.07 7.25
CA ASN A 147 -7.02 -21.15 6.41
C ASN A 147 -8.52 -21.42 6.65
N GLU A 148 -8.99 -21.28 7.88
CA GLU A 148 -10.42 -21.43 8.23
C GLU A 148 -11.29 -20.31 7.63
N LEU A 149 -10.77 -19.08 7.56
CA LEU A 149 -11.49 -17.92 7.04
C LEU A 149 -11.73 -17.96 5.51
N GLN A 150 -11.05 -18.84 4.77
CA GLN A 150 -11.17 -19.05 3.31
C GLN A 150 -11.17 -17.77 2.45
N SER A 151 -10.77 -16.65 2.99
CA SER A 151 -10.72 -15.37 2.30
C SER A 151 -9.37 -15.22 1.61
N ALA A 152 -9.38 -15.00 0.32
CA ALA A 152 -8.16 -14.88 -0.51
C ALA A 152 -7.21 -13.78 -0.04
N ASP A 153 -7.67 -12.85 0.81
CA ASP A 153 -6.99 -11.63 1.17
C ASP A 153 -6.47 -11.58 2.62
N VAL A 154 -6.73 -12.61 3.43
CA VAL A 154 -6.36 -12.59 4.86
C VAL A 154 -4.84 -12.52 5.08
N ARG A 155 -4.03 -13.14 4.20
CA ARG A 155 -2.56 -13.07 4.30
C ARG A 155 -2.06 -11.63 4.18
N GLY A 156 -2.52 -10.92 3.17
CA GLY A 156 -2.19 -9.52 2.99
C GLY A 156 -2.65 -8.66 4.17
N ASP A 157 -3.83 -8.92 4.71
CA ASP A 157 -4.34 -8.23 5.89
C ASP A 157 -3.47 -8.48 7.14
N VAL A 158 -3.02 -9.73 7.37
CA VAL A 158 -2.10 -10.06 8.47
C VAL A 158 -0.80 -9.31 8.33
N TYR A 159 -0.22 -9.36 7.13
CA TYR A 159 1.04 -8.67 6.85
C TYR A 159 0.89 -7.16 6.99
N GLU A 160 -0.21 -6.59 6.52
CA GLU A 160 -0.50 -5.17 6.69
C GLU A 160 -0.69 -4.78 8.15
N TYR A 161 -1.41 -5.61 8.93
CA TYR A 161 -1.57 -5.35 10.35
C TYR A 161 -0.22 -5.34 11.09
N LEU A 162 0.66 -6.29 10.77
CA LEU A 162 2.03 -6.32 11.31
C LEU A 162 2.80 -5.05 10.94
N LEU A 163 2.75 -4.65 9.68
CA LEU A 163 3.41 -3.43 9.22
C LEU A 163 2.83 -2.16 9.85
N ASN A 164 1.54 -2.14 10.20
CA ASN A 164 0.92 -1.02 10.91
C ASN A 164 1.47 -0.86 12.35
N LYS A 165 2.04 -1.91 12.95
CA LYS A 165 2.74 -1.81 14.24
C LYS A 165 3.98 -0.93 14.19
N ILE A 166 4.65 -0.79 13.04
CA ILE A 166 5.78 0.13 12.86
C ILE A 166 5.33 1.58 13.07
N ALA A 167 4.16 1.92 12.59
CA ALA A 167 3.63 3.27 12.66
C ALA A 167 3.38 3.75 14.09
N HIS A 168 2.83 2.88 14.92
CA HIS A 168 2.53 3.18 16.31
C HIS A 168 3.80 3.35 17.16
N ALA A 169 4.93 2.85 16.69
CA ALA A 169 6.20 2.95 17.41
C ALA A 169 6.96 4.29 17.22
N GLY A 170 6.39 5.24 16.47
CA GLY A 170 6.84 6.65 16.45
C GLY A 170 8.22 6.91 15.85
N ARG A 171 8.82 5.97 15.14
CA ARG A 171 10.14 6.15 14.52
C ARG A 171 10.05 6.02 13.00
N ASN A 172 10.60 7.04 12.32
CA ASN A 172 10.81 7.15 10.87
C ASN A 172 9.53 7.26 10.05
N GLY A 173 9.06 8.47 9.80
CA GLY A 173 8.17 9.03 8.79
C GLY A 173 7.77 8.24 7.53
N GLN A 174 7.76 6.94 7.58
CA GLN A 174 7.31 6.09 6.48
C GLN A 174 5.79 6.02 6.51
N PHE A 175 5.17 6.81 5.65
CA PHE A 175 3.74 6.81 5.44
C PHE A 175 3.34 5.58 4.66
N ARG A 176 2.44 4.78 5.21
CA ARG A 176 1.89 3.65 4.50
C ARG A 176 0.52 3.99 3.92
N THR A 177 0.32 3.68 2.66
CA THR A 177 -0.97 3.83 2.00
C THR A 177 -1.93 2.74 2.47
N PRO A 178 -3.14 3.09 2.95
CA PRO A 178 -4.15 2.09 3.31
C PRO A 178 -4.50 1.19 2.13
N ARG A 179 -4.67 -0.12 2.38
CA ARG A 179 -4.85 -1.12 1.33
C ARG A 179 -6.08 -0.85 0.45
N HIS A 180 -7.19 -0.43 1.03
CA HIS A 180 -8.40 -0.09 0.28
C HIS A 180 -8.19 1.09 -0.68
N ILE A 181 -7.32 2.05 -0.33
CA ILE A 181 -6.92 3.15 -1.22
C ILE A 181 -6.01 2.62 -2.34
N ILE A 182 -5.05 1.75 -2.02
CA ILE A 182 -4.20 1.09 -3.03
C ILE A 182 -5.08 0.32 -4.02
N ARG A 183 -6.02 -0.50 -3.54
CA ARG A 183 -6.93 -1.28 -4.40
C ARG A 183 -7.78 -0.38 -5.28
N MET A 184 -8.36 0.69 -4.72
CA MET A 184 -9.10 1.69 -5.50
C MET A 184 -8.22 2.25 -6.63
N MET A 185 -6.99 2.68 -6.34
CA MET A 185 -6.09 3.23 -7.37
C MET A 185 -5.76 2.19 -8.46
N VAL A 186 -5.51 0.95 -8.09
CA VAL A 186 -5.28 -0.14 -9.05
C VAL A 186 -6.51 -0.39 -9.91
N GLU A 187 -7.71 -0.43 -9.32
CA GLU A 187 -8.95 -0.61 -10.07
C GLU A 187 -9.27 0.56 -11.01
N LEU A 188 -8.98 1.80 -10.61
CA LEU A 188 -9.12 2.97 -11.48
C LEU A 188 -8.18 2.89 -12.68
N MET A 189 -6.96 2.42 -12.47
CA MET A 189 -5.97 2.30 -13.54
C MET A 189 -6.17 1.05 -14.40
N ASN A 190 -6.86 0.01 -13.90
CA ASN A 190 -7.19 -1.21 -14.62
C ASN A 190 -6.00 -1.73 -15.46
N PRO A 191 -4.91 -2.19 -14.83
CA PRO A 191 -3.70 -2.61 -15.53
C PRO A 191 -3.94 -3.78 -16.48
N SER A 192 -3.21 -3.81 -17.59
CA SER A 192 -3.22 -4.89 -18.58
C SER A 192 -2.07 -5.88 -18.36
N ALA A 193 -2.16 -7.03 -19.02
CA ALA A 193 -1.15 -8.09 -18.95
C ALA A 193 0.19 -7.74 -19.62
N ASP A 194 0.23 -6.69 -20.43
CA ASP A 194 1.40 -6.28 -21.21
C ASP A 194 2.10 -5.04 -20.63
N GLU A 195 1.64 -4.55 -19.47
CA GLU A 195 2.21 -3.35 -18.88
C GLU A 195 3.55 -3.61 -18.16
N VAL A 196 4.33 -2.55 -18.04
CA VAL A 196 5.48 -2.47 -17.16
C VAL A 196 5.14 -1.46 -16.07
N ILE A 197 4.97 -1.97 -14.84
CA ILE A 197 4.44 -1.21 -13.70
C ILE A 197 5.58 -0.81 -12.78
N CYS A 198 5.63 0.46 -12.39
CA CYS A 198 6.67 0.97 -11.50
C CYS A 198 6.09 1.71 -10.30
N ASP A 199 6.73 1.48 -9.14
CA ASP A 199 6.60 2.33 -7.95
C ASP A 199 8.00 2.82 -7.56
N PRO A 200 8.39 4.07 -7.88
CA PRO A 200 9.73 4.58 -7.58
C PRO A 200 9.93 5.05 -6.12
N ALA A 201 8.97 4.75 -5.24
CA ALA A 201 9.03 4.94 -3.79
C ALA A 201 8.31 3.77 -3.09
N CYS A 202 8.68 2.53 -3.46
CA CYS A 202 7.85 1.35 -3.27
C CYS A 202 7.70 0.88 -1.81
N GLY A 203 8.60 1.27 -0.91
CA GLY A 203 8.58 0.78 0.47
C GLY A 203 8.48 -0.75 0.52
N THR A 204 7.38 -1.26 1.06
CA THR A 204 7.08 -2.70 1.15
C THR A 204 6.39 -3.26 -0.11
N SER A 205 6.41 -2.56 -1.21
CA SER A 205 5.85 -2.94 -2.52
C SER A 205 4.32 -3.10 -2.55
N GLY A 206 3.59 -2.39 -1.68
CA GLY A 206 2.14 -2.54 -1.54
C GLY A 206 1.36 -2.29 -2.83
N PHE A 207 1.71 -1.28 -3.64
CA PHE A 207 1.07 -1.03 -4.93
C PHE A 207 1.35 -2.14 -5.95
N LEU A 208 2.59 -2.63 -5.99
CA LEU A 208 3.01 -3.68 -6.92
C LEU A 208 2.32 -5.01 -6.60
N VAL A 209 2.23 -5.35 -5.31
CA VAL A 209 1.48 -6.53 -4.85
C VAL A 209 0.02 -6.42 -5.24
N ALA A 210 -0.64 -5.30 -4.94
CA ALA A 210 -2.06 -5.12 -5.27
C ALA A 210 -2.32 -5.15 -6.78
N ALA A 211 -1.42 -4.60 -7.60
CA ALA A 211 -1.51 -4.72 -9.06
C ALA A 211 -1.37 -6.18 -9.52
N GLY A 212 -0.46 -6.95 -8.92
CA GLY A 212 -0.30 -8.38 -9.19
C GLY A 212 -1.53 -9.20 -8.80
N GLU A 213 -2.12 -8.94 -7.63
CA GLU A 213 -3.37 -9.56 -7.18
C GLU A 213 -4.52 -9.24 -8.13
N TYR A 214 -4.71 -7.96 -8.48
CA TYR A 214 -5.74 -7.53 -9.43
C TYR A 214 -5.62 -8.23 -10.79
N LEU A 215 -4.41 -8.33 -11.33
CA LEU A 215 -4.16 -9.01 -12.60
C LEU A 215 -4.44 -10.52 -12.50
N LYS A 216 -4.11 -11.18 -11.38
CA LYS A 216 -4.45 -12.58 -11.14
C LYS A 216 -5.96 -12.81 -11.03
N GLU A 217 -6.70 -11.87 -10.46
CA GLU A 217 -8.15 -11.96 -10.34
C GLU A 217 -8.85 -11.71 -11.69
N THR A 218 -8.44 -10.68 -12.42
CA THR A 218 -9.16 -10.17 -13.60
C THR A 218 -8.63 -10.70 -14.93
N LYS A 219 -7.34 -11.06 -15.02
CA LYS A 219 -6.62 -11.44 -16.23
C LYS A 219 -5.95 -12.82 -16.15
N LYS A 220 -6.38 -13.66 -15.21
CA LYS A 220 -5.77 -14.97 -14.93
C LYS A 220 -5.55 -15.80 -16.18
N ASN A 221 -6.58 -16.00 -16.99
CA ASN A 221 -6.50 -16.83 -18.19
C ASN A 221 -5.58 -16.22 -19.25
N GLU A 222 -5.64 -14.90 -19.41
CA GLU A 222 -4.79 -14.17 -20.35
C GLU A 222 -3.31 -14.30 -20.01
N ILE A 223 -2.95 -14.23 -18.74
CA ILE A 223 -1.56 -14.28 -18.27
C ILE A 223 -1.04 -15.70 -18.21
N PHE A 224 -1.78 -16.62 -17.58
CA PHE A 224 -1.21 -17.93 -17.21
C PHE A 224 -1.37 -19.01 -18.27
N PHE A 225 -2.20 -18.82 -19.31
CA PHE A 225 -2.26 -19.71 -20.46
C PHE A 225 -1.35 -19.28 -21.62
N ASP A 226 -0.75 -18.09 -21.55
CA ASP A 226 0.26 -17.62 -22.48
C ASP A 226 1.63 -17.66 -21.80
N ARG A 227 2.60 -18.39 -22.38
CA ARG A 227 3.93 -18.57 -21.82
C ARG A 227 4.70 -17.24 -21.74
N GLN A 228 4.56 -16.36 -22.75
CA GLN A 228 5.27 -15.08 -22.79
C GLN A 228 4.70 -14.10 -21.78
N LYS A 229 3.36 -14.03 -21.67
CA LYS A 229 2.70 -13.17 -20.67
C LYS A 229 2.96 -13.66 -19.25
N LYS A 230 3.00 -14.98 -19.03
CA LYS A 230 3.36 -15.55 -17.74
C LYS A 230 4.80 -15.18 -17.37
N ASP A 231 5.75 -15.33 -18.30
CA ASP A 231 7.14 -14.95 -18.08
C ASP A 231 7.27 -13.45 -17.81
N HIS A 232 6.58 -12.62 -18.60
CA HIS A 232 6.53 -11.17 -18.38
C HIS A 232 6.01 -10.81 -16.98
N PHE A 233 4.88 -11.42 -16.57
CA PHE A 233 4.29 -11.20 -15.25
C PHE A 233 5.23 -11.60 -14.10
N MET A 234 5.92 -12.74 -14.24
CA MET A 234 6.78 -13.28 -13.19
C MET A 234 8.13 -12.55 -13.05
N ASN A 235 8.67 -12.02 -14.17
CA ASN A 235 10.06 -11.60 -14.24
C ASN A 235 10.30 -10.17 -14.71
N HIS A 236 9.32 -9.51 -15.38
CA HIS A 236 9.60 -8.26 -16.09
C HIS A 236 8.59 -7.14 -15.84
N MET A 237 7.42 -7.46 -15.30
CA MET A 237 6.32 -6.51 -15.17
C MET A 237 6.52 -5.51 -14.02
N PHE A 238 7.04 -5.94 -12.88
CA PHE A 238 7.00 -5.18 -11.63
C PHE A 238 8.35 -4.61 -11.27
N HIS A 239 8.42 -3.28 -11.15
CA HIS A 239 9.62 -2.52 -10.79
C HIS A 239 9.34 -1.67 -9.55
N GLY A 240 10.22 -1.75 -8.56
CA GLY A 240 10.13 -0.94 -7.34
C GLY A 240 11.48 -0.40 -6.92
N PHE A 241 11.53 0.83 -6.46
CA PHE A 241 12.76 1.47 -5.99
C PHE A 241 12.53 2.09 -4.61
N ASP A 242 13.50 1.95 -3.76
CA ASP A 242 13.53 2.62 -2.45
C ASP A 242 14.99 2.78 -1.98
N MET A 243 15.21 3.65 -0.99
CA MET A 243 16.51 3.86 -0.36
C MET A 243 16.66 3.11 0.97
N ASP A 244 15.62 2.45 1.45
CA ASP A 244 15.65 1.64 2.67
C ASP A 244 15.78 0.15 2.34
N ARG A 245 16.96 -0.41 2.63
CA ARG A 245 17.26 -1.84 2.33
C ARG A 245 16.34 -2.80 3.07
N THR A 246 15.92 -2.46 4.29
CA THR A 246 14.97 -3.31 5.05
C THR A 246 13.61 -3.33 4.38
N MET A 247 13.12 -2.16 3.92
CA MET A 247 11.86 -2.09 3.17
C MET A 247 11.93 -2.86 1.86
N LEU A 248 13.01 -2.75 1.11
CA LEU A 248 13.22 -3.50 -0.14
C LEU A 248 13.25 -5.02 0.08
N ARG A 249 13.88 -5.48 1.17
CA ARG A 249 13.90 -6.90 1.55
C ARG A 249 12.49 -7.40 1.86
N ILE A 250 11.77 -6.66 2.69
CA ILE A 250 10.38 -6.94 3.01
C ILE A 250 9.52 -6.91 1.74
N GLY A 251 9.70 -5.90 0.89
CA GLY A 251 8.98 -5.75 -0.38
C GLY A 251 9.23 -6.89 -1.34
N ALA A 252 10.48 -7.32 -1.52
CA ALA A 252 10.81 -8.45 -2.38
C ALA A 252 10.17 -9.75 -1.87
N MET A 253 10.24 -10.04 -0.58
CA MET A 253 9.58 -11.21 0.01
C MET A 253 8.06 -11.12 -0.10
N ASN A 254 7.48 -9.93 0.11
CA ASN A 254 6.06 -9.68 -0.06
C ASN A 254 5.59 -10.00 -1.50
N MET A 255 6.33 -9.55 -2.50
CA MET A 255 6.03 -9.86 -3.90
C MET A 255 6.12 -11.37 -4.19
N MET A 256 7.15 -12.04 -3.66
CA MET A 256 7.35 -13.47 -3.88
C MET A 256 6.27 -14.31 -3.20
N THR A 257 5.87 -14.00 -1.97
CA THR A 257 4.77 -14.71 -1.27
C THR A 257 3.43 -14.53 -1.96
N HIS A 258 3.27 -13.42 -2.70
CA HIS A 258 2.13 -13.21 -3.59
C HIS A 258 2.34 -13.80 -4.99
N GLY A 259 3.37 -14.65 -5.18
CA GLY A 259 3.59 -15.45 -6.38
C GLY A 259 4.08 -14.65 -7.59
N ILE A 260 4.92 -13.66 -7.37
CA ILE A 260 5.73 -12.98 -8.38
C ILE A 260 7.16 -13.41 -8.13
N GLU A 261 7.69 -14.24 -9.03
CA GLU A 261 8.93 -14.98 -8.75
C GLU A 261 10.17 -14.08 -8.69
N ASN A 262 10.33 -13.16 -9.63
CA ASN A 262 11.51 -12.30 -9.74
C ASN A 262 11.12 -10.83 -9.92
N PRO A 263 10.56 -10.17 -8.89
CA PRO A 263 10.23 -8.76 -8.98
C PRO A 263 11.51 -7.92 -9.08
N TYR A 264 11.51 -6.90 -9.92
CA TYR A 264 12.64 -5.98 -10.05
C TYR A 264 12.59 -4.92 -8.93
N ILE A 265 12.97 -5.32 -7.72
CA ILE A 265 13.04 -4.44 -6.56
C ILE A 265 14.49 -4.02 -6.37
N GLU A 266 14.79 -2.72 -6.34
CA GLU A 266 16.18 -2.24 -6.36
C GLU A 266 16.39 -1.06 -5.40
N TYR A 267 17.56 -1.08 -4.70
CA TYR A 267 18.04 0.07 -3.95
C TYR A 267 18.44 1.17 -4.92
N ARG A 268 17.72 2.28 -4.87
CA ARG A 268 17.96 3.40 -5.78
C ARG A 268 17.45 4.70 -5.19
N ASP A 269 18.25 5.74 -5.26
CA ASP A 269 17.77 7.10 -5.13
C ASP A 269 17.08 7.51 -6.44
N SER A 270 15.76 7.47 -6.42
CA SER A 270 14.93 7.71 -7.60
C SER A 270 15.08 9.12 -8.17
N LEU A 271 15.44 10.11 -7.34
CA LEU A 271 15.56 11.51 -7.73
C LEU A 271 16.96 11.91 -8.16
N SER A 272 17.96 11.04 -8.00
CA SER A 272 19.36 11.32 -8.35
C SER A 272 19.67 11.09 -9.83
N ASP A 273 20.81 11.62 -10.29
CA ASP A 273 21.35 11.36 -11.64
C ASP A 273 21.71 9.87 -11.86
N GLN A 274 21.79 9.07 -10.78
CA GLN A 274 22.02 7.63 -10.88
C GLN A 274 20.80 6.86 -11.36
N ASN A 275 19.62 7.49 -11.40
CA ASN A 275 18.43 6.88 -11.98
C ASN A 275 18.42 7.05 -13.50
N PRO A 276 18.70 5.98 -14.29
CA PRO A 276 18.80 6.07 -15.74
C PRO A 276 17.45 5.98 -16.46
N ASP A 277 16.35 5.73 -15.73
CA ASP A 277 15.09 5.38 -16.35
C ASP A 277 14.37 6.60 -16.95
N HIS A 278 14.21 6.55 -18.27
CA HIS A 278 13.46 7.49 -19.11
C HIS A 278 12.54 6.68 -20.02
N ASP A 279 11.31 7.14 -20.24
CA ASP A 279 10.36 6.59 -21.23
C ASP A 279 10.19 5.05 -21.17
N LYS A 280 10.22 4.50 -19.96
CA LYS A 280 10.33 3.05 -19.75
C LYS A 280 9.02 2.41 -19.30
N TYR A 281 8.26 3.06 -18.44
CA TYR A 281 7.12 2.46 -17.76
C TYR A 281 5.79 2.82 -18.40
N SER A 282 4.88 1.86 -18.45
CA SER A 282 3.52 2.10 -18.97
C SER A 282 2.55 2.50 -17.88
N LEU A 283 2.83 2.14 -16.63
CA LEU A 283 2.03 2.49 -15.48
C LEU A 283 2.91 2.82 -14.28
N ILE A 284 2.65 3.97 -13.64
CA ILE A 284 3.22 4.32 -12.35
C ILE A 284 2.09 4.40 -11.33
N LEU A 285 2.27 3.66 -10.22
CA LEU A 285 1.40 3.69 -9.04
C LEU A 285 2.28 4.04 -7.84
N ALA A 286 2.06 5.19 -7.21
CA ALA A 286 2.98 5.63 -6.18
C ALA A 286 2.32 6.50 -5.10
N ASN A 287 2.88 6.40 -3.89
CA ASN A 287 2.67 7.35 -2.80
C ASN A 287 4.02 7.87 -2.32
N PRO A 288 4.60 8.88 -3.00
CA PRO A 288 5.91 9.41 -2.66
C PRO A 288 5.89 10.13 -1.30
N PRO A 289 7.06 10.38 -0.68
CA PRO A 289 7.14 11.12 0.56
C PRO A 289 6.47 12.51 0.46
N PHE A 290 5.58 12.84 1.43
CA PHE A 290 4.83 14.10 1.44
C PHE A 290 5.66 15.31 1.82
N LYS A 291 6.79 15.10 2.46
CA LYS A 291 7.71 16.14 2.93
C LYS A 291 9.15 15.66 2.79
N GLY A 292 9.97 16.55 2.33
CA GLY A 292 11.41 16.34 2.25
C GLY A 292 12.05 17.51 1.55
N SER A 293 13.33 17.73 1.82
CA SER A 293 14.14 18.72 1.11
C SER A 293 15.48 18.08 0.79
N LEU A 294 15.80 18.04 -0.47
CA LEU A 294 17.07 17.53 -0.98
C LEU A 294 18.01 18.66 -1.32
N ASP A 295 19.31 18.39 -1.27
CA ASP A 295 20.27 19.31 -1.84
C ASP A 295 20.19 19.28 -3.37
N ALA A 296 20.19 20.46 -3.99
CA ALA A 296 20.03 20.55 -5.45
C ALA A 296 21.13 19.80 -6.24
N GLU A 297 22.29 19.63 -5.64
CA GLU A 297 23.43 18.91 -6.22
C GLU A 297 23.21 17.39 -6.27
N SER A 298 22.31 16.85 -5.43
CA SER A 298 21.96 15.42 -5.42
C SER A 298 20.81 15.07 -6.36
N VAL A 299 20.10 16.08 -6.89
CA VAL A 299 18.92 15.89 -7.75
C VAL A 299 19.32 15.88 -9.21
N ALA A 300 18.76 14.97 -9.99
CA ALA A 300 18.95 14.88 -11.42
C ALA A 300 18.67 16.23 -12.12
N GLY A 301 19.61 16.68 -12.94
CA GLY A 301 19.59 18.01 -13.56
C GLY A 301 18.41 18.23 -14.51
N ASP A 302 17.88 17.18 -15.12
CA ASP A 302 16.71 17.24 -16.01
C ASP A 302 15.42 17.49 -15.23
N LEU A 303 15.27 16.91 -14.03
CA LEU A 303 14.12 17.18 -13.15
C LEU A 303 14.09 18.65 -12.73
N LEU A 304 15.26 19.23 -12.44
CA LEU A 304 15.38 20.64 -12.05
C LEU A 304 15.09 21.61 -13.20
N LYS A 305 15.21 21.18 -14.46
CA LYS A 305 14.81 22.00 -15.62
C LYS A 305 13.30 22.20 -15.69
N VAL A 306 12.52 21.20 -15.35
CA VAL A 306 11.06 21.27 -15.33
C VAL A 306 10.57 21.98 -14.07
N CYS A 307 11.09 21.60 -12.91
CA CYS A 307 10.65 22.11 -11.61
C CYS A 307 11.85 22.44 -10.73
N LYS A 308 12.30 23.70 -10.72
CA LYS A 308 13.43 24.14 -9.89
C LYS A 308 13.03 24.24 -8.42
N THR A 309 13.23 23.15 -7.68
CA THR A 309 12.83 23.02 -6.27
C THR A 309 13.74 22.04 -5.53
N LYS A 310 13.69 22.10 -4.19
CA LYS A 310 14.27 21.12 -3.27
C LYS A 310 13.21 20.19 -2.68
N LYS A 311 11.92 20.43 -2.94
CA LYS A 311 10.80 19.71 -2.35
C LYS A 311 10.60 18.35 -3.03
N THR A 312 10.70 17.29 -2.27
CA THR A 312 10.61 15.92 -2.78
C THR A 312 9.29 15.63 -3.47
N GLU A 313 8.17 16.09 -2.90
CA GLU A 313 6.82 15.86 -3.44
C GLU A 313 6.62 16.44 -4.86
N LEU A 314 7.28 17.55 -5.19
CA LEU A 314 7.23 18.14 -6.53
C LEU A 314 8.20 17.45 -7.51
N LEU A 315 9.38 17.06 -7.01
CA LEU A 315 10.37 16.35 -7.81
C LEU A 315 9.88 14.96 -8.23
N PHE A 316 9.15 14.25 -7.38
CA PHE A 316 8.56 12.97 -7.74
C PHE A 316 7.53 13.09 -8.87
N LEU A 317 6.71 14.14 -8.90
CA LEU A 317 5.80 14.37 -10.03
C LEU A 317 6.57 14.57 -11.35
N THR A 318 7.67 15.32 -11.31
CA THR A 318 8.54 15.50 -12.48
C THR A 318 9.18 14.18 -12.89
N LEU A 319 9.61 13.38 -11.90
CA LEU A 319 10.17 12.05 -12.13
C LEU A 319 9.16 11.11 -12.82
N PHE A 320 7.90 11.12 -12.39
CA PHE A 320 6.87 10.27 -13.02
C PHE A 320 6.68 10.61 -14.50
N VAL A 321 6.65 11.88 -14.86
CA VAL A 321 6.60 12.31 -16.27
C VAL A 321 7.83 11.83 -17.03
N ARG A 322 9.04 11.93 -16.44
CA ARG A 322 10.28 11.45 -17.05
C ARG A 322 10.26 9.95 -17.33
N MET A 323 9.84 9.16 -16.32
CA MET A 323 9.94 7.70 -16.36
C MET A 323 8.85 7.02 -17.20
N LEU A 324 7.70 7.65 -17.38
CA LEU A 324 6.62 7.14 -18.22
C LEU A 324 7.01 7.19 -19.70
N LYS A 325 6.68 6.13 -20.45
CA LYS A 325 6.66 6.18 -21.92
C LYS A 325 5.47 7.00 -22.42
N ILE A 326 5.51 7.47 -23.65
CA ILE A 326 4.35 8.13 -24.28
C ILE A 326 3.17 7.17 -24.28
N GLY A 327 1.99 7.64 -23.84
CA GLY A 327 0.81 6.82 -23.57
C GLY A 327 0.82 6.12 -22.21
N GLY A 328 1.92 6.19 -21.46
CA GLY A 328 2.00 5.67 -20.11
C GLY A 328 1.20 6.52 -19.12
N ARG A 329 0.66 5.87 -18.10
CA ARG A 329 -0.30 6.44 -17.15
C ARG A 329 0.27 6.49 -15.73
N CYS A 330 -0.14 7.48 -14.98
CA CYS A 330 0.21 7.61 -13.57
C CYS A 330 -1.03 7.79 -12.71
N ALA A 331 -1.08 7.07 -11.59
CA ALA A 331 -1.92 7.42 -10.46
C ALA A 331 -1.02 7.60 -9.24
N CYS A 332 -0.97 8.81 -8.70
CA CYS A 332 -0.11 9.10 -7.56
C CYS A 332 -0.83 9.91 -6.49
N ILE A 333 -0.43 9.68 -5.24
CA ILE A 333 -0.95 10.42 -4.09
C ILE A 333 -0.05 11.63 -3.86
N VAL A 334 -0.67 12.78 -3.66
CA VAL A 334 0.01 14.04 -3.35
C VAL A 334 -0.64 14.73 -2.16
N PRO A 335 0.12 15.46 -1.31
CA PRO A 335 -0.49 16.32 -0.31
C PRO A 335 -1.18 17.51 -0.98
N ASP A 336 -2.27 18.00 -0.40
CA ASP A 336 -3.07 19.12 -0.93
C ASP A 336 -2.23 20.35 -1.28
N GLY A 337 -1.14 20.60 -0.53
CA GLY A 337 -0.21 21.69 -0.82
C GLY A 337 0.35 21.67 -2.24
N VAL A 338 0.41 20.54 -2.90
CA VAL A 338 0.79 20.41 -4.32
C VAL A 338 -0.26 21.03 -5.22
N LEU A 339 -1.54 20.87 -4.89
CA LEU A 339 -2.67 21.29 -5.72
C LEU A 339 -2.82 22.82 -5.78
N PHE A 340 -2.60 23.52 -4.66
CA PHE A 340 -2.83 24.97 -4.57
C PHE A 340 -1.59 25.80 -4.24
N GLY A 341 -0.44 25.17 -3.98
CA GLY A 341 0.79 25.87 -3.64
C GLY A 341 1.11 27.02 -4.62
N SER A 342 1.47 28.19 -4.08
CA SER A 342 1.64 29.44 -4.85
C SER A 342 3.04 29.65 -5.40
N SER A 343 4.06 28.87 -4.99
CA SER A 343 5.42 29.06 -5.46
C SER A 343 5.56 28.74 -6.96
N THR A 344 6.57 29.33 -7.59
CA THR A 344 6.88 29.10 -9.02
C THR A 344 7.00 27.60 -9.34
N ALA A 345 7.64 26.83 -8.46
CA ALA A 345 7.82 25.40 -8.64
C ALA A 345 6.49 24.62 -8.62
N HIS A 346 5.55 24.95 -7.71
CA HIS A 346 4.23 24.33 -7.69
C HIS A 346 3.45 24.62 -8.98
N LYS A 347 3.47 25.88 -9.42
CA LYS A 347 2.80 26.28 -10.66
C LYS A 347 3.43 25.62 -11.89
N ALA A 348 4.77 25.50 -11.92
CA ALA A 348 5.48 24.89 -13.02
C ALA A 348 5.09 23.43 -13.24
N ILE A 349 5.07 22.60 -12.17
CA ILE A 349 4.72 21.19 -12.30
C ILE A 349 3.23 20.99 -12.62
N ARG A 350 2.32 21.79 -12.04
CA ARG A 350 0.91 21.71 -12.40
C ARG A 350 0.68 22.13 -13.86
N LYS A 351 1.35 23.18 -14.30
CA LYS A 351 1.33 23.61 -15.71
C LYS A 351 1.83 22.48 -16.61
N GLU A 352 2.97 21.86 -16.26
CA GLU A 352 3.52 20.72 -17.02
C GLU A 352 2.48 19.62 -17.20
N ILE A 353 1.82 19.19 -16.13
CA ILE A 353 0.83 18.10 -16.16
C ILE A 353 -0.43 18.50 -16.95
N VAL A 354 -0.90 19.76 -16.82
CA VAL A 354 -2.14 20.22 -17.46
C VAL A 354 -1.93 20.59 -18.93
N GLU A 355 -0.79 21.21 -19.28
CA GLU A 355 -0.55 21.72 -20.64
C GLU A 355 0.13 20.71 -21.54
N ASN A 356 1.17 20.05 -21.04
CA ASN A 356 2.03 19.20 -21.87
C ASN A 356 1.63 17.71 -21.77
N GLN A 357 0.92 17.34 -20.71
CA GLN A 357 0.39 15.99 -20.53
C GLN A 357 -1.16 16.00 -20.58
N ARG A 358 -1.79 14.86 -20.33
CA ARG A 358 -3.24 14.78 -20.20
C ARG A 358 -3.60 14.49 -18.76
N LEU A 359 -3.99 15.53 -18.01
CA LEU A 359 -4.57 15.37 -16.69
C LEU A 359 -6.01 14.87 -16.82
N GLU A 360 -6.31 13.72 -16.26
CA GLU A 360 -7.60 13.06 -16.38
C GLU A 360 -8.48 13.26 -15.14
N ALA A 361 -7.89 13.17 -13.95
CA ALA A 361 -8.66 13.25 -12.70
C ALA A 361 -7.87 13.80 -11.52
N VAL A 362 -8.60 14.42 -10.60
CA VAL A 362 -8.17 14.81 -9.26
C VAL A 362 -9.21 14.29 -8.27
N ILE A 363 -8.82 13.34 -7.41
CA ILE A 363 -9.68 12.79 -6.37
C ILE A 363 -9.19 13.34 -5.03
N SER A 364 -9.92 14.27 -4.45
CA SER A 364 -9.61 14.85 -3.15
C SER A 364 -10.00 13.89 -2.03
N MET A 365 -9.08 13.60 -1.12
CA MET A 365 -9.29 12.71 0.02
C MET A 365 -9.29 13.52 1.33
N PRO A 366 -10.20 13.22 2.28
CA PRO A 366 -10.27 13.98 3.52
C PRO A 366 -9.06 13.75 4.41
N SER A 367 -8.78 14.70 5.30
CA SER A 367 -7.81 14.51 6.37
C SER A 367 -8.23 13.32 7.24
N GLY A 368 -7.27 12.49 7.63
CA GLY A 368 -7.54 11.29 8.43
C GLY A 368 -7.49 9.98 7.67
N VAL A 369 -7.54 9.95 6.33
CA VAL A 369 -7.36 8.73 5.52
C VAL A 369 -6.03 8.06 5.85
N PHE A 370 -4.98 8.85 6.07
CA PHE A 370 -3.63 8.37 6.37
C PHE A 370 -3.29 8.32 7.86
N LYS A 371 -4.26 8.48 8.75
CA LYS A 371 -4.03 8.31 10.18
C LYS A 371 -3.71 6.85 10.54
N PRO A 372 -2.89 6.61 11.54
CA PRO A 372 -2.24 7.58 12.43
C PRO A 372 -0.96 8.25 11.87
N TYR A 373 -0.58 7.99 10.63
CA TYR A 373 0.70 8.48 10.05
C TYR A 373 0.68 9.96 9.69
N ALA A 374 -0.38 10.43 9.08
CA ALA A 374 -0.54 11.82 8.66
C ALA A 374 -1.99 12.29 8.81
N GLY A 375 -2.15 13.44 9.43
CA GLY A 375 -3.45 14.14 9.54
C GLY A 375 -3.66 15.19 8.44
N VAL A 376 -2.93 15.09 7.31
CA VAL A 376 -3.03 16.05 6.20
C VAL A 376 -4.03 15.55 5.16
N SER A 377 -4.75 16.48 4.53
CA SER A 377 -5.54 16.18 3.35
C SER A 377 -4.63 15.90 2.17
N THR A 378 -5.05 14.98 1.33
CA THR A 378 -4.31 14.51 0.18
C THR A 378 -5.21 14.38 -1.04
N ALA A 379 -4.62 14.20 -2.21
CA ALA A 379 -5.37 13.87 -3.41
C ALA A 379 -4.66 12.82 -4.25
N ILE A 380 -5.43 12.14 -5.09
CA ILE A 380 -4.91 11.28 -6.14
C ILE A 380 -4.94 12.07 -7.44
N LEU A 381 -3.79 12.17 -8.09
CA LEU A 381 -3.68 12.70 -9.46
C LEU A 381 -3.60 11.54 -10.44
N ILE A 382 -4.42 11.58 -11.48
CA ILE A 382 -4.39 10.61 -12.58
C ILE A 382 -4.11 11.36 -13.88
N PHE A 383 -3.01 10.99 -14.54
CA PHE A 383 -2.63 11.59 -15.81
C PHE A 383 -1.96 10.59 -16.76
N THR A 384 -1.99 10.91 -18.05
CA THR A 384 -1.30 10.17 -19.11
C THR A 384 -0.22 11.03 -19.71
N LYS A 385 0.99 10.47 -19.88
CA LYS A 385 2.08 11.15 -20.61
C LYS A 385 1.78 11.22 -22.10
N THR A 386 1.77 12.42 -22.65
CA THR A 386 1.49 12.66 -24.07
C THR A 386 2.53 13.52 -24.75
N GLU A 387 3.21 14.42 -24.01
CA GLU A 387 4.15 15.45 -24.50
C GLU A 387 3.54 16.50 -25.45
N HIS A 388 2.31 16.32 -25.84
CA HIS A 388 1.58 17.18 -26.77
C HIS A 388 0.28 17.74 -26.20
N GLY A 389 0.11 17.65 -24.87
CA GLY A 389 -1.11 18.04 -24.16
C GLY A 389 -2.22 17.01 -24.32
N GLY A 390 -3.46 17.47 -24.39
CA GLY A 390 -4.64 16.61 -24.53
C GLY A 390 -5.60 16.68 -23.33
N THR A 391 -5.31 17.52 -22.35
CA THR A 391 -6.30 17.88 -21.33
C THR A 391 -7.35 18.78 -21.96
N ASP A 392 -8.60 18.33 -21.99
CA ASP A 392 -9.77 19.12 -22.37
C ASP A 392 -10.59 19.51 -21.13
N ARG A 393 -10.92 18.51 -20.34
CA ARG A 393 -11.61 18.63 -19.05
C ARG A 393 -10.95 17.71 -18.04
N VAL A 394 -10.99 18.10 -16.78
CA VAL A 394 -10.48 17.30 -15.66
C VAL A 394 -11.65 16.87 -14.78
N TRP A 395 -11.73 15.61 -14.46
CA TRP A 395 -12.70 15.08 -13.53
C TRP A 395 -12.25 15.30 -12.09
N PHE A 396 -13.10 15.95 -11.30
CA PHE A 396 -12.89 16.16 -9.87
C PHE A 396 -13.85 15.31 -9.05
N TYR A 397 -13.36 14.75 -7.96
CA TYR A 397 -14.17 14.04 -6.99
C TYR A 397 -13.83 14.46 -5.56
N ASP A 398 -14.85 14.82 -4.77
CA ASP A 398 -14.76 15.16 -3.35
C ASP A 398 -15.09 13.92 -2.50
N MET A 399 -14.07 13.12 -2.21
CA MET A 399 -14.20 11.96 -1.35
C MET A 399 -14.38 12.40 0.10
N ARG A 400 -15.41 11.90 0.77
CA ARG A 400 -15.73 12.24 2.16
C ARG A 400 -15.53 11.08 3.12
N ALA A 401 -15.63 9.84 2.62
CA ALA A 401 -15.53 8.64 3.41
C ALA A 401 -14.86 7.51 2.61
N ASP A 402 -14.04 6.73 3.28
CA ASP A 402 -13.29 5.61 2.69
C ASP A 402 -13.63 4.26 3.31
N GLY A 403 -14.76 4.17 4.03
CA GLY A 403 -15.19 2.97 4.75
C GLY A 403 -14.62 2.84 6.16
N PHE A 404 -13.87 3.87 6.62
CA PHE A 404 -13.27 3.89 7.95
C PHE A 404 -13.44 5.25 8.61
N SER A 405 -13.48 5.26 9.97
CA SER A 405 -13.50 6.52 10.73
C SER A 405 -12.23 7.33 10.45
N LEU A 406 -12.37 8.66 10.41
CA LEU A 406 -11.25 9.57 10.12
C LEU A 406 -10.44 9.97 11.38
N ASP A 407 -10.62 9.24 12.48
CA ASP A 407 -9.83 9.36 13.70
C ASP A 407 -8.61 8.40 13.70
N ASP A 408 -7.82 8.43 14.75
CA ASP A 408 -6.60 7.60 14.83
C ASP A 408 -6.87 6.09 14.95
N LYS A 409 -8.11 5.71 15.30
CA LYS A 409 -8.49 4.30 15.44
C LYS A 409 -8.82 3.63 14.10
N ARG A 410 -9.25 4.40 13.12
CA ARG A 410 -9.60 3.91 11.78
C ARG A 410 -10.54 2.69 11.85
N THR A 411 -11.63 2.82 12.62
CA THR A 411 -12.64 1.74 12.75
C THR A 411 -13.51 1.68 11.49
N PRO A 412 -13.94 0.49 11.03
CA PRO A 412 -14.85 0.36 9.90
C PRO A 412 -16.16 1.10 10.13
N VAL A 413 -16.64 1.82 9.09
CA VAL A 413 -17.94 2.52 9.05
C VAL A 413 -18.65 2.19 7.74
N ASN A 414 -19.96 2.46 7.69
CA ASN A 414 -20.75 2.16 6.49
C ASN A 414 -20.52 3.16 5.34
N GLU A 415 -20.17 4.41 5.68
CA GLU A 415 -19.93 5.46 4.72
C GLU A 415 -18.66 5.18 3.93
N ASN A 416 -18.82 4.96 2.62
CA ASN A 416 -17.74 4.59 1.72
C ASN A 416 -17.98 5.09 0.30
N ASP A 417 -17.16 6.02 -0.15
CA ASP A 417 -17.25 6.59 -1.50
C ASP A 417 -16.47 5.80 -2.57
N ILE A 418 -15.65 4.83 -2.17
CA ILE A 418 -14.78 4.10 -3.10
C ILE A 418 -15.56 3.43 -4.24
N PRO A 419 -16.67 2.70 -4.01
CA PRO A 419 -17.43 2.10 -5.09
C PRO A 419 -17.98 3.15 -6.08
N ASP A 420 -18.50 4.29 -5.58
CA ASP A 420 -19.00 5.38 -6.40
C ASP A 420 -17.86 6.04 -7.23
N ILE A 421 -16.68 6.22 -6.64
CA ILE A 421 -15.50 6.74 -7.34
C ILE A 421 -15.16 5.84 -8.53
N ILE A 422 -15.06 4.53 -8.32
CA ILE A 422 -14.67 3.56 -9.35
C ILE A 422 -15.71 3.52 -10.48
N GLU A 423 -16.99 3.47 -10.13
CA GLU A 423 -18.09 3.45 -11.12
C GLU A 423 -18.09 4.71 -11.96
N ARG A 424 -18.02 5.89 -11.32
CA ARG A 424 -18.06 7.18 -12.01
C ARG A 424 -16.82 7.43 -12.85
N PHE A 425 -15.64 7.11 -12.36
CA PHE A 425 -14.41 7.26 -13.13
C PHE A 425 -14.42 6.39 -14.41
N ARG A 426 -14.96 5.18 -14.35
CA ARG A 426 -15.15 4.32 -15.53
C ARG A 426 -16.14 4.90 -16.55
N ASN A 427 -17.13 5.67 -16.06
CA ASN A 427 -18.19 6.27 -16.86
C ASN A 427 -18.07 7.80 -16.95
N ARG A 428 -16.86 8.36 -16.80
CA ARG A 428 -16.66 9.82 -16.66
C ARG A 428 -17.15 10.65 -17.85
N GLU A 429 -17.39 10.05 -18.99
CA GLU A 429 -18.05 10.72 -20.13
C GLU A 429 -19.47 11.20 -19.78
N LYS A 430 -20.16 10.53 -18.88
CA LYS A 430 -21.49 10.88 -18.39
C LYS A 430 -21.47 11.98 -17.31
N GLU A 431 -20.30 12.34 -16.82
CA GLU A 431 -20.13 13.33 -15.74
C GLU A 431 -20.15 14.79 -16.24
N THR A 432 -20.23 15.01 -17.55
CA THR A 432 -20.17 16.36 -18.17
C THR A 432 -21.34 17.27 -17.77
N GLU A 433 -22.48 16.70 -17.42
CA GLU A 433 -23.72 17.44 -17.07
C GLU A 433 -23.89 17.60 -15.55
N ARG A 434 -22.99 17.03 -14.75
CA ARG A 434 -23.12 17.10 -13.30
C ARG A 434 -22.84 18.50 -12.75
N LYS A 435 -23.65 18.89 -11.75
CA LYS A 435 -23.51 20.18 -11.08
C LYS A 435 -22.27 20.17 -10.15
N ARG A 436 -21.67 21.32 -9.97
CA ARG A 436 -20.52 21.49 -9.08
C ARG A 436 -20.87 21.44 -7.59
N THR A 437 -22.13 21.38 -7.24
CA THR A 437 -22.61 21.10 -5.87
C THR A 437 -22.54 19.61 -5.52
N GLU A 438 -22.42 18.73 -6.52
CA GLU A 438 -22.35 17.30 -6.33
C GLU A 438 -20.93 16.83 -5.92
N LYS A 439 -20.76 15.54 -5.57
CA LYS A 439 -19.46 14.97 -5.15
C LYS A 439 -18.45 14.95 -6.30
N SER A 440 -18.91 14.77 -7.54
CA SER A 440 -18.04 14.76 -8.72
C SER A 440 -18.57 15.66 -9.81
N PHE A 441 -17.67 16.24 -10.60
CA PHE A 441 -17.98 17.14 -11.72
C PHE A 441 -16.76 17.31 -12.64
N MET A 442 -17.01 17.84 -13.84
CA MET A 442 -15.97 18.18 -14.80
C MET A 442 -15.62 19.67 -14.74
N VAL A 443 -14.32 19.96 -14.83
CA VAL A 443 -13.80 21.34 -14.96
C VAL A 443 -13.05 21.47 -16.29
N PRO A 444 -13.43 22.45 -17.13
CA PRO A 444 -12.72 22.73 -18.38
C PRO A 444 -11.27 23.15 -18.12
N LYS A 445 -10.33 22.73 -18.99
CA LYS A 445 -8.93 23.12 -18.91
C LYS A 445 -8.75 24.63 -18.83
N GLN A 446 -9.47 25.39 -19.65
CA GLN A 446 -9.34 26.85 -19.70
C GLN A 446 -9.58 27.48 -18.32
N GLU A 447 -10.57 27.00 -17.59
CA GLU A 447 -10.85 27.49 -16.24
C GLU A 447 -9.72 27.20 -15.26
N ILE A 448 -9.05 26.03 -15.39
CA ILE A 448 -7.87 25.67 -14.59
C ILE A 448 -6.71 26.62 -14.91
N VAL A 449 -6.49 26.94 -16.18
CA VAL A 449 -5.47 27.89 -16.62
C VAL A 449 -5.76 29.29 -16.07
N ASP A 450 -6.99 29.76 -16.17
CA ASP A 450 -7.42 31.08 -15.69
C ASP A 450 -7.27 31.21 -14.15
N ASN A 451 -7.39 30.09 -13.42
CA ASN A 451 -7.12 29.98 -12.00
C ASN A 451 -5.65 29.67 -11.65
N SER A 452 -4.71 29.97 -12.56
CA SER A 452 -3.25 29.76 -12.34
C SER A 452 -2.88 28.31 -12.03
N TYR A 453 -3.54 27.37 -12.69
CA TYR A 453 -3.37 25.91 -12.53
C TYR A 453 -3.66 25.42 -11.11
N ASP A 454 -4.54 26.07 -10.36
CA ASP A 454 -5.03 25.53 -9.10
C ASP A 454 -5.82 24.26 -9.36
N LEU A 455 -5.48 23.16 -8.66
CA LEU A 455 -6.12 21.86 -8.78
C LEU A 455 -6.89 21.47 -7.51
N SER A 456 -7.05 22.40 -6.56
CA SER A 456 -7.86 22.13 -5.38
C SER A 456 -9.35 22.11 -5.73
N ILE A 457 -10.04 21.08 -5.26
CA ILE A 457 -11.47 20.92 -5.55
C ILE A 457 -12.30 22.10 -5.05
N ASN A 458 -11.92 22.68 -3.91
CA ASN A 458 -12.61 23.81 -3.30
C ASN A 458 -12.61 25.08 -4.17
N LYS A 459 -11.72 25.15 -5.15
CA LYS A 459 -11.67 26.26 -6.11
C LYS A 459 -12.83 26.22 -7.10
N TYR A 460 -13.34 25.02 -7.39
CA TYR A 460 -14.34 24.78 -8.45
C TYR A 460 -15.68 24.30 -7.92
N LYS A 461 -15.69 23.74 -6.70
CA LYS A 461 -16.92 23.25 -6.07
C LYS A 461 -17.81 24.40 -5.66
N GLU A 462 -19.09 24.28 -5.98
CA GLU A 462 -20.14 25.19 -5.54
C GLU A 462 -20.79 24.66 -4.28
N ILE A 463 -21.12 25.55 -3.35
CA ILE A 463 -21.86 25.22 -2.14
C ILE A 463 -23.31 25.71 -2.35
N GLU A 464 -24.23 24.77 -2.32
CA GLU A 464 -25.65 25.12 -2.32
C GLU A 464 -26.00 25.69 -0.93
N TYR A 465 -26.24 26.97 -0.89
CA TYR A 465 -26.68 27.60 0.34
C TYR A 465 -28.16 27.25 0.56
N VAL A 466 -28.42 26.25 1.40
CA VAL A 466 -29.75 25.99 1.92
C VAL A 466 -29.94 26.86 3.15
N PRO A 467 -30.82 27.88 3.10
CA PRO A 467 -31.10 28.68 4.28
C PRO A 467 -31.60 27.76 5.39
N VAL A 468 -30.95 27.79 6.52
CA VAL A 468 -31.46 27.10 7.71
C VAL A 468 -32.62 27.94 8.22
N GLU A 469 -33.85 27.45 8.06
CA GLU A 469 -35.00 28.03 8.72
C GLU A 469 -34.92 27.70 10.22
N TYR A 470 -34.56 28.67 10.99
CA TYR A 470 -34.60 28.53 12.44
C TYR A 470 -36.04 28.68 12.93
N PRO A 471 -36.49 27.83 13.89
CA PRO A 471 -37.79 28.03 14.52
C PRO A 471 -37.87 29.42 15.10
N SER A 472 -39.06 30.00 15.10
CA SER A 472 -39.26 31.33 15.65
C SER A 472 -38.85 31.42 17.13
N THR A 473 -38.42 32.59 17.59
CA THR A 473 -38.05 32.78 18.98
C THR A 473 -39.19 32.38 19.95
N LEU A 474 -40.44 32.57 19.52
CA LEU A 474 -41.60 32.15 20.30
C LEU A 474 -41.70 30.63 20.40
N GLU A 475 -41.47 29.93 19.30
CA GLU A 475 -41.50 28.46 19.25
C GLU A 475 -40.36 27.84 20.09
N ILE A 476 -39.15 28.41 20.01
CA ILE A 476 -38.01 28.02 20.86
C ILE A 476 -38.34 28.22 22.34
N MET A 477 -38.96 29.38 22.69
CA MET A 477 -39.34 29.65 24.08
C MET A 477 -40.45 28.73 24.57
N THR A 478 -41.36 28.34 23.69
CA THR A 478 -42.41 27.38 24.03
C THR A 478 -41.85 25.99 24.29
N ASN A 479 -40.96 25.50 23.42
CA ASN A 479 -40.29 24.21 23.59
C ASN A 479 -39.43 24.18 24.84
N LEU A 480 -38.74 25.29 25.17
CA LEU A 480 -37.95 25.38 26.41
C LEU A 480 -38.85 25.26 27.66
N ARG A 481 -40.03 25.93 27.67
CA ARG A 481 -40.94 25.82 28.81
C ARG A 481 -41.55 24.43 28.96
N GLU A 482 -41.83 23.75 27.83
CA GLU A 482 -42.28 22.36 27.86
C GLU A 482 -41.22 21.41 28.41
N LEU A 483 -39.95 21.59 28.01
CA LEU A 483 -38.81 20.81 28.54
C LEU A 483 -38.59 21.09 30.05
N GLU A 484 -38.72 22.35 30.50
CA GLU A 484 -38.60 22.66 31.93
C GLU A 484 -39.72 21.99 32.75
N LEU A 485 -40.93 21.92 32.24
CA LEU A 485 -42.02 21.20 32.91
C LEU A 485 -41.75 19.69 32.96
N GLN A 486 -41.31 19.09 31.87
CA GLN A 486 -40.95 17.69 31.84
C GLN A 486 -39.81 17.35 32.82
N ILE A 487 -38.75 18.15 32.85
CA ILE A 487 -37.68 18.00 33.82
C ILE A 487 -38.20 18.10 35.26
N GLY A 488 -39.13 19.00 35.55
CA GLY A 488 -39.75 19.12 36.86
C GLY A 488 -40.52 17.88 37.26
N GLU A 489 -41.35 17.35 36.35
CA GLU A 489 -42.13 16.12 36.55
C GLU A 489 -41.23 14.89 36.77
N GLU A 490 -40.17 14.74 35.97
CA GLU A 490 -39.21 13.64 36.13
C GLU A 490 -38.37 13.76 37.42
N MET A 491 -38.07 14.98 37.87
CA MET A 491 -37.39 15.19 39.15
C MET A 491 -38.32 14.84 40.35
N GLU A 492 -39.60 15.23 40.33
CA GLU A 492 -40.56 14.85 41.35
C GLU A 492 -40.76 13.33 41.39
N GLU A 493 -40.79 12.67 40.24
CA GLU A 493 -40.85 11.19 40.19
C GLU A 493 -39.59 10.54 40.76
N LEU A 494 -38.41 11.06 40.47
CA LEU A 494 -37.14 10.57 41.02
C LEU A 494 -37.10 10.78 42.54
N GLU A 495 -37.48 11.93 43.08
CA GLU A 495 -37.57 12.19 44.52
C GLU A 495 -38.54 11.21 45.19
N ARG A 496 -39.70 10.94 44.56
CA ARG A 496 -40.65 9.92 45.08
C ARG A 496 -40.02 8.52 45.08
N LEU A 497 -39.25 8.13 44.07
CA LEU A 497 -38.59 6.84 44.01
C LEU A 497 -37.45 6.70 45.01
N LEU A 498 -36.79 7.80 45.34
CA LEU A 498 -35.69 7.85 46.32
C LEU A 498 -36.20 8.01 47.78
N GLY A 499 -37.51 8.26 47.97
CA GLY A 499 -38.09 8.48 49.28
C GLY A 499 -37.70 9.78 49.93
N LEU A 500 -37.39 10.82 49.13
CA LEU A 500 -37.05 12.17 49.56
C LEU A 500 -38.29 13.04 49.68
#